data_9a205c0c3f69e6921f8f70a656775b7c
#
_entry.id   9a205c0c3f69e6921f8f70a656775b7c
#
_cell.length_a   1.000
_cell.length_b   1.000
_cell.length_c   1.000
_cell.angle_alpha   90.00
_cell.angle_beta   90.00
_cell.angle_gamma   90.00
#
_symmetry.space_group_name_H-M   'P 1'
#
loop_
_entity.id
_entity.type
_entity.pdbx_description
1 polymer ?
#
loop_
_entity_poly.entity_id
_entity_poly.type
_entity_poly.pdbx_seq_one_letter_code
_entity_poly.pdbx_strand_id
1 'polypeptide(L)'
;MLASYTWSDEAMRWDALTLNERCYFALRNMAGMFGPQVYTHFTGVGATQSWARARYALGEAVIFTPGQLHEHHLATATVEGRAHFAGDHTSMKAAWIEGALESAVRSALEVTARA
;
A
#
# COMPACT_ATOMS: atom_id res chain seq x y z
N MET A 1 -11.95 -11.43 -8.09
CA MET A 1 -10.57 -11.59 -8.59
C MET A 1 -9.89 -10.24 -8.62
N LEU A 2 -8.62 -10.13 -8.22
CA LEU A 2 -7.81 -8.92 -8.36
C LEU A 2 -7.29 -8.83 -9.81
N ALA A 3 -7.76 -7.82 -10.54
CA ALA A 3 -7.46 -7.67 -11.97
C ALA A 3 -6.27 -6.74 -12.25
N SER A 4 -5.90 -5.91 -11.29
CA SER A 4 -4.76 -4.99 -11.38
C SER A 4 -4.25 -4.65 -9.99
N TYR A 5 -2.93 -4.62 -9.85
CA TYR A 5 -2.23 -4.15 -8.66
C TYR A 5 -1.00 -3.38 -9.13
N THR A 6 -1.02 -2.09 -8.94
CA THR A 6 -0.04 -1.17 -9.54
C THR A 6 0.57 -0.23 -8.53
N TRP A 7 1.82 0.15 -8.73
CA TRP A 7 2.60 1.02 -7.86
C TRP A 7 3.17 2.21 -8.62
N SER A 8 3.57 3.24 -7.89
CA SER A 8 4.26 4.42 -8.42
C SER A 8 3.55 5.03 -9.63
N ASP A 9 4.25 5.30 -10.70
CA ASP A 9 3.74 5.95 -11.91
C ASP A 9 2.57 5.19 -12.57
N GLU A 10 2.59 3.86 -12.52
CA GLU A 10 1.48 3.06 -13.05
C GLU A 10 0.21 3.26 -12.21
N ALA A 11 0.33 3.32 -10.88
CA ALA A 11 -0.81 3.63 -10.01
C ALA A 11 -1.36 5.03 -10.30
N MET A 12 -0.51 6.02 -10.53
CA MET A 12 -0.92 7.37 -10.90
C MET A 12 -1.66 7.42 -12.23
N ARG A 13 -1.23 6.63 -13.22
CA ARG A 13 -1.95 6.50 -14.51
C ARG A 13 -3.34 5.92 -14.31
N TRP A 14 -3.48 4.88 -13.48
CA TRP A 14 -4.78 4.32 -13.13
C TRP A 14 -5.65 5.33 -12.38
N ASP A 15 -5.06 6.14 -11.51
CA ASP A 15 -5.77 7.16 -10.74
C ASP A 15 -6.32 8.31 -11.58
N ALA A 16 -5.75 8.55 -12.74
CA ALA A 16 -6.27 9.53 -13.71
C ALA A 16 -7.56 9.06 -14.41
N LEU A 17 -7.87 7.77 -14.35
CA LEU A 17 -9.03 7.15 -15.00
C LEU A 17 -10.26 7.14 -14.08
N THR A 18 -11.45 7.23 -14.67
CA THR A 18 -12.72 6.95 -13.99
C THR A 18 -12.84 5.47 -13.64
N LEU A 19 -13.75 5.12 -12.71
CA LEU A 19 -14.02 3.71 -12.37
C LEU A 19 -14.37 2.86 -13.60
N ASN A 20 -15.20 3.39 -14.49
CA ASN A 20 -15.60 2.67 -15.70
C ASN A 20 -14.42 2.42 -16.65
N GLU A 21 -13.55 3.40 -16.83
CA GLU A 21 -12.33 3.24 -17.63
C GLU A 21 -11.38 2.24 -17.01
N ARG A 22 -11.18 2.27 -15.68
CA ARG A 22 -10.37 1.26 -14.98
C ARG A 22 -10.94 -0.14 -15.20
N CYS A 23 -12.24 -0.34 -15.04
CA CYS A 23 -12.88 -1.62 -15.31
C CYS A 23 -12.71 -2.07 -16.76
N TYR A 24 -12.88 -1.16 -17.71
CA TYR A 24 -12.69 -1.45 -19.15
C TYR A 24 -11.26 -1.91 -19.44
N PHE A 25 -10.25 -1.16 -18.99
CA PHE A 25 -8.86 -1.52 -19.24
C PHE A 25 -8.44 -2.80 -18.51
N ALA A 26 -8.93 -3.01 -17.29
CA ALA A 26 -8.69 -4.25 -16.54
C ALA A 26 -9.27 -5.48 -17.28
N LEU A 27 -10.51 -5.39 -17.73
CA LEU A 27 -11.15 -6.47 -18.50
C LEU A 27 -10.40 -6.73 -19.82
N ARG A 28 -9.99 -5.68 -20.53
CA ARG A 28 -9.21 -5.83 -21.76
C ARG A 28 -7.89 -6.55 -21.52
N ASN A 29 -7.17 -6.20 -20.47
CA ASN A 29 -5.91 -6.84 -20.10
C ASN A 29 -6.13 -8.31 -19.71
N MET A 30 -7.19 -8.59 -18.93
CA MET A 30 -7.58 -9.95 -18.58
C MET A 30 -7.98 -10.79 -19.81
N ALA A 31 -8.71 -10.19 -20.77
CA ALA A 31 -9.08 -10.85 -22.00
C ALA A 31 -7.85 -11.22 -22.86
N GLY A 32 -6.80 -10.41 -22.81
CA GLY A 32 -5.52 -10.73 -23.45
C GLY A 32 -4.82 -11.97 -22.86
N MET A 33 -5.03 -12.24 -21.56
CA MET A 33 -4.44 -13.39 -20.88
C MET A 33 -5.35 -14.64 -20.90
N PHE A 34 -6.64 -14.43 -20.72
CA PHE A 34 -7.62 -15.52 -20.49
C PHE A 34 -8.61 -15.71 -21.64
N GLY A 35 -8.52 -14.89 -22.69
CA GLY A 35 -9.41 -14.94 -23.83
C GLY A 35 -10.71 -14.13 -23.64
N PRO A 36 -11.53 -14.03 -24.73
CA PRO A 36 -12.70 -13.13 -24.77
C PRO A 36 -13.83 -13.55 -23.83
N GLN A 37 -13.84 -14.78 -23.33
CA GLN A 37 -14.82 -15.25 -22.34
C GLN A 37 -14.83 -14.40 -21.06
N VAL A 38 -13.79 -13.64 -20.77
CA VAL A 38 -13.74 -12.70 -19.64
C VAL A 38 -14.90 -11.72 -19.71
N TYR A 39 -15.25 -11.23 -20.90
CA TYR A 39 -16.36 -10.30 -21.07
C TYR A 39 -17.73 -10.92 -20.80
N THR A 40 -17.91 -12.18 -21.18
CA THR A 40 -19.19 -12.90 -20.98
C THR A 40 -19.40 -13.33 -19.54
N HIS A 41 -18.33 -13.53 -18.79
CA HIS A 41 -18.38 -13.90 -17.37
C HIS A 41 -18.27 -12.71 -16.41
N PHE A 42 -18.10 -11.51 -16.93
CA PHE A 42 -18.06 -10.31 -16.08
C PHE A 42 -19.46 -10.00 -15.53
N THR A 43 -19.57 -9.91 -14.22
CA THR A 43 -20.83 -9.68 -13.50
C THR A 43 -21.34 -8.24 -13.55
N GLY A 44 -20.63 -7.33 -14.23
CA GLY A 44 -20.94 -5.90 -14.27
C GLY A 44 -20.48 -5.13 -13.05
N VAL A 45 -19.89 -5.78 -12.05
CA VAL A 45 -19.41 -5.13 -10.82
C VAL A 45 -17.89 -5.07 -10.81
N GLY A 46 -17.36 -3.85 -10.70
CA GLY A 46 -15.94 -3.59 -10.49
C GLY A 46 -15.74 -2.64 -9.32
N ALA A 47 -14.68 -2.86 -8.55
CA ALA A 47 -14.27 -1.97 -7.47
C ALA A 47 -12.79 -1.61 -7.64
N THR A 48 -12.42 -0.44 -7.15
CA THR A 48 -11.04 0.02 -7.14
C THR A 48 -10.74 0.75 -5.85
N GLN A 49 -9.52 0.61 -5.36
CA GLN A 49 -9.01 1.36 -4.23
C GLN A 49 -7.70 2.04 -4.64
N SER A 50 -7.61 3.34 -4.42
CA SER A 50 -6.34 4.08 -4.46
C SER A 50 -5.96 4.48 -3.04
N TRP A 51 -4.89 3.90 -2.55
CA TRP A 51 -4.38 4.22 -1.22
C TRP A 51 -3.74 5.61 -1.15
N ALA A 52 -3.16 6.09 -2.26
CA ALA A 52 -2.62 7.43 -2.37
C ALA A 52 -3.69 8.53 -2.20
N ARG A 53 -4.96 8.23 -2.55
CA ARG A 53 -6.10 9.13 -2.38
C ARG A 53 -6.87 8.91 -1.07
N ALA A 54 -6.52 7.89 -0.31
CA ALA A 54 -7.16 7.63 0.97
C ALA A 54 -6.73 8.68 2.00
N ARG A 55 -7.69 9.43 2.53
CA ARG A 55 -7.48 10.62 3.38
C ARG A 55 -6.48 10.41 4.53
N TYR A 56 -6.48 9.23 5.11
CA TYR A 56 -5.65 8.92 6.30
C TYR A 56 -4.47 7.99 6.00
N ALA A 57 -4.37 7.44 4.79
CA ALA A 57 -3.27 6.59 4.38
C ALA A 57 -2.24 7.34 3.54
N LEU A 58 -2.70 8.06 2.50
CA LEU A 58 -1.88 8.78 1.52
C LEU A 58 -0.82 7.92 0.81
N GLY A 59 -0.93 6.62 0.96
CA GLY A 59 -0.04 5.60 0.41
C GLY A 59 -0.40 4.23 0.96
N GLU A 60 0.22 3.18 0.45
CA GLU A 60 -0.01 1.79 0.88
C GLU A 60 1.09 1.33 1.82
N ALA A 61 2.33 1.48 1.41
CA ALA A 61 3.49 0.97 2.10
C ALA A 61 4.73 1.79 1.76
N VAL A 62 5.75 1.72 2.61
CA VAL A 62 7.03 2.35 2.32
C VAL A 62 7.87 1.45 1.42
N ILE A 63 8.44 2.02 0.37
CA ILE A 63 9.43 1.38 -0.48
C ILE A 63 10.73 2.17 -0.40
N PHE A 64 11.71 1.61 0.27
CA PHE A 64 13.04 2.19 0.36
C PHE A 64 13.85 1.94 -0.91
N THR A 65 14.55 2.94 -1.38
CA THR A 65 15.60 2.76 -2.40
C THR A 65 16.86 2.12 -1.78
N PRO A 66 17.78 1.60 -2.60
CA PRO A 66 19.01 0.99 -2.07
C PRO A 66 19.75 1.91 -1.12
N GLY A 67 20.08 1.42 0.08
CA GLY A 67 20.77 2.16 1.14
C GLY A 67 19.86 2.90 2.13
N GLN A 68 18.70 3.37 1.71
CA GLN A 68 17.81 4.17 2.57
C GLN A 68 17.35 3.46 3.85
N LEU A 69 17.01 2.19 3.76
CA LEU A 69 16.61 1.43 4.95
C LEU A 69 17.72 1.43 5.99
N HIS A 70 18.97 1.18 5.57
CA HIS A 70 20.12 1.19 6.47
C HIS A 70 20.38 2.58 7.07
N GLU A 71 20.24 3.62 6.27
CA GLU A 71 20.50 5.00 6.68
C GLU A 71 19.42 5.54 7.63
N HIS A 72 18.16 5.24 7.38
CA HIS A 72 17.05 5.91 8.05
C HIS A 72 16.31 5.08 9.09
N HIS A 73 16.48 3.75 9.11
CA HIS A 73 15.69 2.85 9.95
C HIS A 73 15.67 3.26 11.44
N LEU A 74 16.84 3.54 12.02
CA LEU A 74 16.91 3.94 13.43
C LEU A 74 16.23 5.29 13.69
N ALA A 75 16.41 6.25 12.78
CA ALA A 75 15.80 7.57 12.91
C ALA A 75 14.26 7.49 12.82
N THR A 76 13.72 6.70 11.89
CA THR A 76 12.26 6.56 11.72
C THR A 76 11.58 5.87 12.89
N ALA A 77 12.30 5.08 13.68
CA ALA A 77 11.78 4.38 14.85
C ALA A 77 12.02 5.15 16.18
N THR A 78 12.84 6.20 16.15
CA THR A 78 13.24 6.93 17.36
C THR A 78 12.10 7.79 17.90
N VAL A 79 11.82 7.66 19.19
CA VAL A 79 10.82 8.47 19.90
C VAL A 79 11.26 9.92 20.00
N GLU A 80 10.37 10.86 19.69
CA GLU A 80 10.60 12.29 19.82
C GLU A 80 9.70 12.90 20.90
N GLY A 81 10.25 13.16 22.08
CA GLY A 81 9.50 13.69 23.21
C GLY A 81 8.38 12.73 23.63
N ARG A 82 7.12 13.09 23.32
CA ARG A 82 5.92 12.29 23.58
C ARG A 82 5.35 11.64 22.29
N ALA A 83 6.00 11.85 21.15
CA ALA A 83 5.59 11.25 19.89
C ALA A 83 6.26 9.88 19.72
N HIS A 84 5.47 8.86 19.45
CA HIS A 84 5.90 7.50 19.19
C HIS A 84 5.47 7.12 17.78
N PHE A 85 6.34 6.45 17.05
CA PHE A 85 6.13 6.12 15.64
C PHE A 85 5.90 4.61 15.46
N ALA A 86 4.83 4.25 14.74
CA ALA A 86 4.51 2.89 14.37
C ALA A 86 4.07 2.83 12.91
N GLY A 87 4.37 1.75 12.25
CA GLY A 87 4.08 1.50 10.85
C GLY A 87 5.17 0.64 10.23
N ASP A 88 4.93 0.10 9.05
CA ASP A 88 5.90 -0.72 8.33
C ASP A 88 7.22 0.02 8.04
N HIS A 89 7.16 1.35 7.88
CA HIS A 89 8.33 2.22 7.68
C HIS A 89 9.28 2.30 8.89
N THR A 90 8.82 1.91 10.07
CA THR A 90 9.63 1.89 11.31
C THR A 90 10.12 0.50 11.68
N SER A 91 10.01 -0.47 10.78
CA SER A 91 10.44 -1.86 10.94
C SER A 91 11.42 -2.28 9.86
N MET A 92 12.28 -3.26 10.18
CA MET A 92 13.13 -3.91 9.18
C MET A 92 12.34 -4.77 8.17
N LYS A 93 11.06 -5.02 8.45
CA LYS A 93 10.11 -5.70 7.55
C LYS A 93 9.24 -4.67 6.84
N ALA A 94 9.87 -3.67 6.20
CA ALA A 94 9.18 -2.63 5.45
C ALA A 94 8.25 -3.22 4.38
N ALA A 95 7.14 -2.56 4.12
CA ALA A 95 6.09 -2.99 3.18
C ALA A 95 5.37 -4.31 3.52
N TRP A 96 5.49 -4.79 4.77
CA TRP A 96 4.81 -6.00 5.24
C TRP A 96 3.91 -5.71 6.45
N ILE A 97 2.79 -6.44 6.52
CA ILE A 97 1.84 -6.35 7.65
C ILE A 97 2.54 -6.70 8.97
N GLU A 98 3.41 -7.71 8.96
CA GLU A 98 4.21 -8.11 10.12
C GLU A 98 5.10 -6.98 10.65
N GLY A 99 5.67 -6.18 9.75
CA GLY A 99 6.46 -5.00 10.13
C GLY A 99 5.63 -3.94 10.83
N ALA A 100 4.43 -3.69 10.33
CA ALA A 100 3.50 -2.77 10.97
C ALA A 100 3.06 -3.27 12.35
N LEU A 101 2.74 -4.55 12.50
CA LEU A 101 2.36 -5.17 13.78
C LEU A 101 3.50 -5.13 14.79
N GLU A 102 4.71 -5.52 14.39
CA GLU A 102 5.91 -5.48 15.23
C GLU A 102 6.17 -4.06 15.76
N SER A 103 6.11 -3.06 14.89
CA SER A 103 6.31 -1.66 15.27
C SER A 103 5.21 -1.14 16.19
N ALA A 104 3.98 -1.57 16.00
CA ALA A 104 2.86 -1.21 16.87
C ALA A 104 3.05 -1.74 18.30
N VAL A 105 3.48 -3.01 18.45
CA VAL A 105 3.79 -3.60 19.75
C VAL A 105 4.94 -2.86 20.42
N ARG A 106 6.03 -2.57 19.69
CA ARG A 106 7.15 -1.77 20.20
C ARG A 106 6.68 -0.42 20.71
N SER A 107 5.94 0.35 19.89
CA SER A 107 5.44 1.68 20.30
C SER A 107 4.51 1.61 21.52
N ALA A 108 3.66 0.61 21.61
CA ALA A 108 2.79 0.43 22.78
C ALA A 108 3.59 0.18 24.07
N LEU A 109 4.65 -0.64 23.99
CA LEU A 109 5.56 -0.88 25.12
C LEU A 109 6.34 0.38 25.51
N GLU A 110 6.81 1.17 24.55
CA GLU A 110 7.49 2.45 24.79
C GLU A 110 6.59 3.45 25.53
N VAL A 111 5.33 3.56 25.13
CA VAL A 111 4.33 4.42 25.82
C VAL A 111 4.09 3.94 27.24
N THR A 112 3.88 2.64 27.42
CA THR A 112 3.58 2.06 28.74
C THR A 112 4.75 2.19 29.72
N ALA A 113 6.00 2.07 29.22
CA ALA A 113 7.20 2.20 30.06
C ALA A 113 7.46 3.64 30.52
N ARG A 114 6.79 4.64 29.93
CA ARG A 114 6.94 6.06 30.25
C ARG A 114 5.73 6.65 31.00
N ALA A 115 4.71 5.85 31.19
CA ALA A 115 3.52 6.22 31.97
C ALA A 115 3.76 5.98 33.47
#